data_98a693b02bc0f4ac2edd3e8fdcaf9e67
#
_entry.id   98a693b02bc0f4ac2edd3e8fdcaf9e67
#
_cell.length_a   1.000
_cell.length_b   1.000
_cell.length_c   1.000
_cell.angle_alpha   90.00
_cell.angle_beta   90.00
_cell.angle_gamma   90.00
#
_symmetry.space_group_name_H-M   'P 1'
#
loop_
_entity.id
_entity.type
_entity.pdbx_description
1 polymer ?
#
loop_
_entity_poly.entity_id
_entity_poly.type
_entity_poly.pdbx_seq_one_letter_code
_entity_poly.pdbx_strand_id
1 'polypeptide(L)'
;MLRLRPSPATALATLATAIALASAWHSGGHMWRSLDTGHRLYGAYTDAQRRHAPIDGLGLPSDVFDFYAQYVGPGDRVYFQTRASGYSSFVDLPTAVRYAGRFYLLPALEARDVADATVVVTFFDDPSSLHVRYATQRQAGLQPIFVSRIRGP
;
A
#
# COMPACT_ATOMS: atom_id res chain seq x y z
N MET A 1 -20.32 -35.57 50.43
CA MET A 1 -19.71 -34.60 49.46
C MET A 1 -19.50 -35.33 48.13
N LEU A 2 -20.40 -35.09 47.14
CA LEU A 2 -20.28 -35.64 45.80
C LEU A 2 -19.21 -34.83 45.04
N ARG A 3 -18.07 -35.44 44.74
CA ARG A 3 -17.09 -34.85 43.81
C ARG A 3 -17.58 -35.10 42.38
N LEU A 4 -18.23 -34.11 41.79
CA LEU A 4 -18.55 -34.11 40.36
C LEU A 4 -17.23 -34.12 39.58
N ARG A 5 -16.89 -35.26 38.96
CA ARG A 5 -15.78 -35.34 38.01
C ARG A 5 -16.25 -34.69 36.72
N PRO A 6 -15.55 -33.68 36.20
CA PRO A 6 -15.93 -33.07 34.94
C PRO A 6 -15.91 -34.11 33.82
N SER A 7 -16.88 -34.04 32.91
CA SER A 7 -16.88 -34.92 31.74
C SER A 7 -15.70 -34.59 30.84
N PRO A 8 -15.18 -35.55 30.05
CA PRO A 8 -14.08 -35.26 29.12
C PRO A 8 -14.42 -34.13 28.13
N ALA A 9 -15.68 -33.98 27.72
CA ALA A 9 -16.16 -32.89 26.89
C ALA A 9 -16.05 -31.53 27.59
N THR A 10 -16.38 -31.47 28.89
CA THR A 10 -16.26 -30.23 29.68
C THR A 10 -14.79 -29.83 29.85
N ALA A 11 -13.91 -30.81 30.08
CA ALA A 11 -12.47 -30.52 30.20
C ALA A 11 -11.86 -30.00 28.87
N LEU A 12 -12.24 -30.59 27.75
CA LEU A 12 -11.82 -30.12 26.41
C LEU A 12 -12.33 -28.70 26.10
N ALA A 13 -13.60 -28.41 26.39
CA ALA A 13 -14.17 -27.10 26.19
C ALA A 13 -13.45 -26.02 27.02
N THR A 14 -13.16 -26.34 28.31
CA THR A 14 -12.42 -25.41 29.18
C THR A 14 -11.00 -25.16 28.67
N LEU A 15 -10.31 -26.21 28.21
CA LEU A 15 -8.96 -26.08 27.64
C LEU A 15 -8.97 -25.22 26.36
N ALA A 16 -9.91 -25.47 25.46
CA ALA A 16 -10.05 -24.69 24.21
C ALA A 16 -10.32 -23.21 24.51
N THR A 17 -11.20 -22.92 25.48
CA THR A 17 -11.49 -21.54 25.91
C THR A 17 -10.26 -20.89 26.51
N ALA A 18 -9.50 -21.57 27.34
CA ALA A 18 -8.27 -21.04 27.94
C ALA A 18 -7.21 -20.73 26.89
N ILE A 19 -7.04 -21.59 25.88
CA ILE A 19 -6.11 -21.36 24.76
C ILE A 19 -6.56 -20.15 23.92
N ALA A 20 -7.86 -20.04 23.62
CA ALA A 20 -8.40 -18.92 22.87
C ALA A 20 -8.19 -17.58 23.60
N LEU A 21 -8.44 -17.54 24.90
CA LEU A 21 -8.22 -16.35 25.73
C LEU A 21 -6.72 -15.97 25.81
N ALA A 22 -5.84 -16.95 25.99
CA ALA A 22 -4.40 -16.72 26.00
C ALA A 22 -3.89 -16.19 24.66
N SER A 23 -4.38 -16.74 23.55
CA SER A 23 -4.05 -16.29 22.19
C SER A 23 -4.57 -14.87 21.94
N ALA A 24 -5.80 -14.57 22.35
CA ALA A 24 -6.37 -13.23 22.23
C ALA A 24 -5.60 -12.20 23.06
N TRP A 25 -5.20 -12.56 24.28
CA TRP A 25 -4.38 -11.71 25.15
C TRP A 25 -2.99 -11.45 24.56
N HIS A 26 -2.34 -12.48 24.04
CA HIS A 26 -1.03 -12.34 23.40
C HIS A 26 -1.09 -11.44 22.15
N SER A 27 -2.07 -11.71 21.26
CA SER A 27 -2.27 -10.91 20.04
C SER A 27 -2.68 -9.48 20.35
N GLY A 28 -3.56 -9.27 21.33
CA GLY A 28 -3.98 -7.94 21.79
C GLY A 28 -2.82 -7.13 22.37
N GLY A 29 -1.92 -7.76 23.12
CA GLY A 29 -0.73 -7.12 23.66
C GLY A 29 0.27 -6.70 22.59
N HIS A 30 0.40 -7.47 21.51
CA HIS A 30 1.20 -7.07 20.33
C HIS A 30 0.58 -5.91 19.57
N MET A 31 -0.71 -5.99 19.32
CA MET A 31 -1.44 -4.92 18.63
C MET A 31 -1.38 -3.60 19.42
N TRP A 32 -1.58 -3.66 20.73
CA TRP A 32 -1.51 -2.47 21.60
C TRP A 32 -0.13 -1.82 21.60
N ARG A 33 0.94 -2.63 21.68
CA ARG A 33 2.32 -2.13 21.59
C ARG A 33 2.61 -1.50 20.22
N SER A 34 2.12 -2.10 19.13
CA SER A 34 2.27 -1.54 17.79
C SER A 34 1.55 -0.21 17.64
N LEU A 35 0.34 -0.07 18.19
CA LEU A 35 -0.42 1.18 18.20
C LEU A 35 0.26 2.26 19.04
N ASP A 36 0.73 1.92 20.25
CA ASP A 36 1.47 2.86 21.12
C ASP A 36 2.78 3.32 20.47
N THR A 37 3.52 2.39 19.87
CA THR A 37 4.74 2.72 19.12
C THR A 37 4.42 3.60 17.90
N GLY A 38 3.38 3.28 17.14
CA GLY A 38 2.93 4.09 16.03
C GLY A 38 2.49 5.48 16.48
N HIS A 39 1.76 5.58 17.59
CA HIS A 39 1.35 6.87 18.15
C HIS A 39 2.55 7.72 18.60
N ARG A 40 3.54 7.12 19.25
CA ARG A 40 4.78 7.82 19.67
C ARG A 40 5.61 8.29 18.48
N LEU A 41 5.75 7.45 17.45
CA LEU A 41 6.57 7.79 16.28
C LEU A 41 5.88 8.80 15.36
N TYR A 42 4.57 8.68 15.16
CA TYR A 42 3.84 9.46 14.15
C TYR A 42 2.82 10.43 14.75
N GLY A 43 2.64 10.45 16.07
CA GLY A 43 1.65 11.30 16.74
C GLY A 43 1.86 12.80 16.53
N ALA A 44 3.13 13.22 16.40
CA ALA A 44 3.51 14.61 16.12
C ALA A 44 3.52 14.96 14.63
N TYR A 45 3.31 13.99 13.72
CA TYR A 45 3.36 14.23 12.29
C TYR A 45 2.09 14.94 11.81
N THR A 46 2.26 15.87 10.88
CA THR A 46 1.15 16.42 10.09
C THR A 46 0.53 15.34 9.20
N ASP A 47 -0.67 15.56 8.66
CA ASP A 47 -1.29 14.60 7.74
C ASP A 47 -0.47 14.36 6.47
N ALA A 48 0.25 15.37 5.99
CA ALA A 48 1.19 15.23 4.89
C ALA A 48 2.36 14.31 5.28
N GLN A 49 3.00 14.56 6.42
CA GLN A 49 4.10 13.72 6.90
C GLN A 49 3.67 12.27 7.14
N ARG A 50 2.45 12.04 7.65
CA ARG A 50 1.91 10.67 7.83
C ARG A 50 1.70 9.96 6.50
N ARG A 51 1.30 10.68 5.45
CA ARG A 51 1.18 10.11 4.10
C ARG A 51 2.53 9.82 3.46
N HIS A 52 3.52 10.68 3.69
CA HIS A 52 4.86 10.52 3.11
C HIS A 52 5.70 9.44 3.82
N ALA A 53 5.57 9.29 5.14
CA ALA A 53 6.41 8.40 5.94
C ALA A 53 6.54 6.96 5.41
N PRO A 54 5.46 6.27 4.95
CA PRO A 54 5.60 4.94 4.36
C PRO A 54 6.39 4.92 3.05
N ILE A 55 6.30 5.99 2.26
CA ILE A 55 6.97 6.15 0.96
C ILE A 55 8.44 6.44 1.16
N ASP A 56 8.74 7.39 2.05
CA ASP A 56 10.10 7.76 2.44
C ASP A 56 10.82 6.56 3.09
N GLY A 57 10.09 5.75 3.88
CA GLY A 57 10.59 4.50 4.45
C GLY A 57 10.96 3.42 3.42
N LEU A 58 10.41 3.49 2.21
CA LEU A 58 10.80 2.65 1.06
C LEU A 58 11.95 3.28 0.25
N GLY A 59 12.43 4.47 0.65
CA GLY A 59 13.45 5.22 -0.10
C GLY A 59 12.93 5.82 -1.40
N LEU A 60 11.62 5.99 -1.55
CA LEU A 60 10.99 6.60 -2.73
C LEU A 60 10.73 8.10 -2.48
N PRO A 61 10.86 8.96 -3.50
CA PRO A 61 10.57 10.39 -3.39
C PRO A 61 9.06 10.62 -3.29
N SER A 62 8.58 11.08 -2.13
CA SER A 62 7.14 11.28 -1.87
C SER A 62 6.51 12.37 -2.72
N ASP A 63 7.28 13.37 -3.17
CA ASP A 63 6.85 14.44 -4.08
C ASP A 63 6.38 13.92 -5.44
N VAL A 64 6.92 12.79 -5.90
CA VAL A 64 6.46 12.13 -7.12
C VAL A 64 5.02 11.59 -6.95
N PHE A 65 4.72 11.06 -5.78
CA PHE A 65 3.37 10.56 -5.51
C PHE A 65 2.37 11.70 -5.29
N ASP A 66 2.82 12.83 -4.73
CA ASP A 66 2.03 14.07 -4.70
C ASP A 66 1.70 14.55 -6.11
N PHE A 67 2.67 14.48 -7.02
CA PHE A 67 2.43 14.80 -8.43
C PHE A 67 1.39 13.86 -9.05
N TYR A 68 1.48 12.55 -8.84
CA TYR A 68 0.47 11.61 -9.36
C TYR A 68 -0.92 11.91 -8.80
N ALA A 69 -1.04 12.20 -7.50
CA ALA A 69 -2.30 12.47 -6.84
C ALA A 69 -3.04 13.72 -7.37
N GLN A 70 -2.33 14.64 -8.02
CA GLN A 70 -2.95 15.81 -8.66
C GLN A 70 -3.78 15.44 -9.90
N TYR A 71 -3.48 14.31 -10.55
CA TYR A 71 -4.07 13.94 -11.84
C TYR A 71 -4.83 12.61 -11.81
N VAL A 72 -4.74 11.86 -10.71
CA VAL A 72 -5.45 10.58 -10.52
C VAL A 72 -6.65 10.80 -9.61
N GLY A 73 -7.82 10.46 -10.10
CA GLY A 73 -9.09 10.61 -9.37
C GLY A 73 -9.66 9.29 -8.83
N PRO A 74 -10.72 9.38 -8.00
CA PRO A 74 -11.32 8.21 -7.33
C PRO A 74 -11.86 7.12 -8.25
N GLY A 75 -12.22 7.45 -9.49
CA GLY A 75 -12.75 6.50 -10.47
C GLY A 75 -11.69 5.91 -11.39
N ASP A 76 -10.43 6.32 -11.23
CA ASP A 76 -9.38 5.87 -12.13
C ASP A 76 -8.90 4.46 -11.79
N ARG A 77 -8.47 3.76 -12.84
CA ARG A 77 -7.75 2.49 -12.78
C ARG A 77 -6.31 2.75 -13.23
N VAL A 78 -5.39 2.64 -12.29
CA VAL A 78 -4.01 3.07 -12.47
C VAL A 78 -3.11 1.89 -12.80
N TYR A 79 -2.43 1.95 -13.94
CA TYR A 79 -1.35 1.03 -14.29
C TYR A 79 0.00 1.67 -13.92
N PHE A 80 0.81 0.95 -13.15
CA PHE A 80 2.14 1.38 -12.73
C PHE A 80 3.19 0.80 -13.63
N GLN A 81 3.94 1.65 -14.31
CA GLN A 81 5.07 1.28 -15.14
C GLN A 81 6.36 1.84 -14.54
N THR A 82 7.37 1.00 -14.41
CA THR A 82 8.67 1.40 -13.91
C THR A 82 9.77 0.54 -14.53
N ARG A 83 10.88 1.16 -14.84
CA ARG A 83 12.04 0.43 -15.32
C ARG A 83 12.70 -0.33 -14.16
N ALA A 84 12.83 -1.62 -14.31
CA ALA A 84 13.39 -2.52 -13.29
C ALA A 84 14.92 -2.38 -13.18
N SER A 85 15.43 -1.24 -12.68
CA SER A 85 16.86 -1.11 -12.41
C SER A 85 17.14 -0.36 -11.11
N GLY A 86 17.58 -1.13 -10.11
CA GLY A 86 18.60 -0.65 -9.19
C GLY A 86 18.23 0.41 -8.15
N TYR A 87 17.08 0.34 -7.46
CA TYR A 87 16.79 1.40 -6.49
C TYR A 87 16.87 1.00 -5.01
N SER A 88 16.81 -0.25 -4.63
CA SER A 88 16.85 -0.63 -3.21
C SER A 88 17.35 -2.05 -3.03
N SER A 89 18.10 -2.28 -1.96
CA SER A 89 18.61 -3.60 -1.57
C SER A 89 17.54 -4.52 -0.94
N PHE A 90 16.34 -4.04 -0.66
CA PHE A 90 15.34 -4.79 0.10
C PHE A 90 14.05 -5.13 -0.65
N VAL A 91 13.63 -4.29 -1.59
CA VAL A 91 12.41 -4.50 -2.40
C VAL A 91 12.74 -4.11 -3.84
N ASP A 92 12.29 -4.89 -4.81
CA ASP A 92 12.46 -4.47 -6.20
C ASP A 92 11.66 -3.19 -6.46
N LEU A 93 12.21 -2.31 -7.29
CA LEU A 93 11.62 -0.99 -7.54
C LEU A 93 10.16 -1.05 -8.06
N PRO A 94 9.81 -1.94 -9.00
CA PRO A 94 8.43 -2.09 -9.46
C PRO A 94 7.46 -2.39 -8.31
N THR A 95 7.83 -3.30 -7.42
CA THR A 95 7.02 -3.67 -6.27
C THR A 95 6.89 -2.48 -5.30
N ALA A 96 7.97 -1.79 -4.99
CA ALA A 96 7.96 -0.63 -4.10
C ALA A 96 7.07 0.50 -4.62
N VAL A 97 7.19 0.85 -5.91
CA VAL A 97 6.37 1.88 -6.56
C VAL A 97 4.89 1.51 -6.56
N ARG A 98 4.55 0.25 -6.85
CA ARG A 98 3.17 -0.24 -6.82
C ARG A 98 2.57 -0.18 -5.42
N TYR A 99 3.30 -0.62 -4.39
CA TYR A 99 2.85 -0.53 -3.00
C TYR A 99 2.63 0.91 -2.56
N ALA A 100 3.60 1.77 -2.79
CA ALA A 100 3.48 3.19 -2.48
C ALA A 100 2.31 3.84 -3.24
N GLY A 101 2.19 3.57 -4.55
CA GLY A 101 1.12 4.09 -5.39
C GLY A 101 -0.27 3.63 -4.97
N ARG A 102 -0.44 2.35 -4.66
CA ARG A 102 -1.72 1.82 -4.12
C ARG A 102 -2.15 2.54 -2.86
N PHE A 103 -1.23 2.77 -1.93
CA PHE A 103 -1.52 3.47 -0.69
C PHE A 103 -1.85 4.95 -0.92
N TYR A 104 -1.02 5.62 -1.74
CA TYR A 104 -1.08 7.08 -1.88
C TYR A 104 -2.22 7.56 -2.78
N LEU A 105 -2.56 6.77 -3.80
CA LEU A 105 -3.58 7.14 -4.80
C LEU A 105 -4.99 6.63 -4.45
N LEU A 106 -5.19 6.11 -3.24
CA LEU A 106 -6.53 5.74 -2.80
C LEU A 106 -7.49 6.94 -2.94
N PRO A 107 -8.74 6.69 -3.37
CA PRO A 107 -9.38 5.40 -3.63
C PRO A 107 -9.30 4.89 -5.08
N ALA A 108 -8.38 5.39 -5.91
CA ALA A 108 -8.14 4.83 -7.24
C ALA A 108 -7.72 3.36 -7.15
N LEU A 109 -8.10 2.56 -8.15
CA LEU A 109 -7.82 1.12 -8.17
C LEU A 109 -6.63 0.82 -9.06
N GLU A 110 -5.81 -0.15 -8.68
CA GLU A 110 -4.75 -0.64 -9.55
C GLU A 110 -5.32 -1.47 -10.70
N ALA A 111 -4.90 -1.17 -11.92
CA ALA A 111 -5.10 -2.01 -13.09
C ALA A 111 -3.98 -3.06 -13.17
N ARG A 112 -4.34 -4.32 -13.44
CA ARG A 112 -3.37 -5.41 -13.62
C ARG A 112 -2.70 -5.36 -14.98
N ASP A 113 -3.44 -4.89 -15.98
CA ASP A 113 -3.01 -4.74 -17.36
C ASP A 113 -3.24 -3.31 -17.83
N VAL A 114 -2.40 -2.85 -18.77
CA VAL A 114 -2.54 -1.54 -19.39
C VAL A 114 -3.86 -1.41 -20.16
N ALA A 115 -4.38 -2.50 -20.70
CA ALA A 115 -5.67 -2.52 -21.41
C ALA A 115 -6.86 -2.18 -20.50
N ASP A 116 -6.74 -2.48 -19.21
CA ASP A 116 -7.77 -2.20 -18.21
C ASP A 116 -7.60 -0.84 -17.53
N ALA A 117 -6.54 -0.12 -17.84
CA ALA A 117 -6.21 1.14 -17.19
C ALA A 117 -6.92 2.33 -17.82
N THR A 118 -7.27 3.32 -17.01
CA THR A 118 -7.66 4.67 -17.47
C THR A 118 -6.49 5.64 -17.41
N VAL A 119 -5.55 5.37 -16.50
CA VAL A 119 -4.34 6.18 -16.29
C VAL A 119 -3.12 5.28 -16.18
N VAL A 120 -2.04 5.69 -16.82
CA VAL A 120 -0.70 5.12 -16.64
C VAL A 120 0.13 6.12 -15.85
N VAL A 121 0.76 5.67 -14.78
CA VAL A 121 1.82 6.42 -14.09
C VAL A 121 3.15 5.74 -14.33
N THR A 122 4.17 6.51 -14.69
CA THR A 122 5.50 5.96 -14.92
C THR A 122 6.49 6.53 -13.92
N PHE A 123 7.36 5.68 -13.44
CA PHE A 123 8.43 6.03 -12.52
C PHE A 123 9.78 5.72 -13.17
N PHE A 124 10.49 6.76 -13.61
CA PHE A 124 11.74 6.69 -14.37
C PHE A 124 11.65 5.80 -15.62
N ASP A 125 10.50 5.86 -16.30
CA ASP A 125 10.26 5.12 -17.55
C ASP A 125 9.46 5.95 -18.56
N ASP A 126 9.53 5.56 -19.84
CA ASP A 126 8.82 6.23 -20.93
C ASP A 126 7.48 5.51 -21.21
N PRO A 127 6.32 6.20 -21.07
CA PRO A 127 5.03 5.61 -21.35
C PRO A 127 4.83 5.21 -22.82
N SER A 128 5.63 5.72 -23.75
CA SER A 128 5.55 5.37 -25.17
C SER A 128 5.83 3.88 -25.43
N SER A 129 6.57 3.23 -24.56
CA SER A 129 6.89 1.80 -24.65
C SER A 129 5.66 0.87 -24.52
N LEU A 130 4.55 1.38 -23.98
CA LEU A 130 3.29 0.62 -23.86
C LEU A 130 2.46 0.57 -25.14
N HIS A 131 2.80 1.35 -26.17
CA HIS A 131 2.12 1.39 -27.46
C HIS A 131 0.60 1.70 -27.38
N VAL A 132 0.18 2.45 -26.35
CA VAL A 132 -1.20 2.93 -26.18
C VAL A 132 -1.34 4.39 -26.60
N ARG A 133 -2.57 4.78 -26.97
CA ARG A 133 -2.85 6.19 -27.30
C ARG A 133 -3.25 6.96 -26.05
N TYR A 134 -2.57 8.05 -25.79
CA TYR A 134 -2.87 8.92 -24.67
C TYR A 134 -3.72 10.11 -25.10
N ALA A 135 -4.72 10.46 -24.28
CA ALA A 135 -5.50 11.68 -24.43
C ALA A 135 -4.75 12.88 -23.85
N THR A 136 -4.09 12.69 -22.73
CA THR A 136 -3.25 13.71 -22.08
C THR A 136 -2.04 13.02 -21.44
N GLN A 137 -0.94 13.79 -21.40
CA GLN A 137 0.28 13.36 -20.74
C GLN A 137 0.86 14.54 -19.95
N ARG A 138 1.24 14.31 -18.71
CA ARG A 138 1.86 15.29 -17.82
C ARG A 138 3.17 14.72 -17.31
N GLN A 139 4.21 15.53 -17.27
CA GLN A 139 5.55 15.14 -16.81
C GLN A 139 5.95 15.96 -15.60
N ALA A 140 6.57 15.33 -14.62
CA ALA A 140 7.13 15.98 -13.44
C ALA A 140 8.52 16.54 -13.76
N GLY A 141 8.57 17.82 -14.04
CA GLY A 141 9.84 18.50 -14.34
C GLY A 141 10.54 17.92 -15.57
N LEU A 142 11.85 17.67 -15.46
CA LEU A 142 12.70 17.10 -16.52
C LEU A 142 12.90 15.58 -16.39
N GLN A 143 12.37 14.97 -15.33
CA GLN A 143 12.53 13.53 -15.08
C GLN A 143 11.52 12.71 -15.89
N PRO A 144 11.84 11.46 -16.27
CA PRO A 144 10.91 10.58 -16.98
C PRO A 144 9.87 9.98 -15.99
N ILE A 145 9.10 10.88 -15.40
CA ILE A 145 8.01 10.61 -14.47
C ILE A 145 6.75 11.21 -15.08
N PHE A 146 5.79 10.38 -15.45
CA PHE A 146 4.60 10.82 -16.16
C PHE A 146 3.31 10.34 -15.51
N VAL A 147 2.25 11.14 -15.71
CA VAL A 147 0.86 10.72 -15.61
C VAL A 147 0.25 10.85 -16.98
N SER A 148 -0.20 9.73 -17.53
CA SER A 148 -0.75 9.66 -18.88
C SER A 148 -2.15 9.08 -18.84
N ARG A 149 -3.14 9.84 -19.28
CA ARG A 149 -4.52 9.37 -19.37
C ARG A 149 -4.72 8.66 -20.71
N ILE A 150 -5.18 7.43 -20.68
CA ILE A 150 -5.45 6.64 -21.88
C ILE A 150 -6.68 7.23 -22.59
N ARG A 151 -6.61 7.31 -23.92
CA ARG A 151 -7.77 7.67 -24.74
C ARG A 151 -8.73 6.48 -24.75
N GLY A 152 -9.94 6.68 -24.28
CA GLY A 152 -11.00 5.67 -24.40
C GLY A 152 -11.22 5.26 -25.85
N PRO A 153 -11.83 4.10 -26.06
CA PRO A 153 -12.15 3.57 -27.37
C PRO A 153 -13.06 4.52 -28.19
#